data_5077c6e4832fe37c1807d5aa408c3ca3
#
_entry.id   5077c6e4832fe37c1807d5aa408c3ca3
#
_cell.length_a   1.000
_cell.length_b   1.000
_cell.length_c   1.000
_cell.angle_alpha   90.00
_cell.angle_beta   90.00
_cell.angle_gamma   90.00
#
_symmetry.space_group_name_H-M   'P 1'
#
loop_
_entity.id
_entity.type
_entity.pdbx_description
1 polymer ?
#
loop_
_entity_poly.entity_id
_entity_poly.type
_entity_poly.pdbx_seq_one_letter_code
_entity_poly.pdbx_strand_id
1 'polypeptide(L)'
;VGILKEIYGQVLTNPSGANMITGITTTFLTAKSSKTGKNIAVLEIDEASLSHICDYIQPSLFVITNIFRDQMDRYGEIYTTYNMILDAIRKVPTATVLLNGDSPLFYKPAIPNPVQYFGFDLEKGPAKLAHYDTEGILCPDCQSILKYELNTYANLGAYICENCGCKRPDLDYRLTEL
;
A
#
# COMPACT_ATOMS: atom_id res chain seq x y z
N VAL A 1 -3.19 15.25 0.26
CA VAL A 1 -4.14 16.17 -0.41
C VAL A 1 -3.64 17.60 -0.38
N GLY A 2 -3.18 18.14 0.77
CA GLY A 2 -2.71 19.53 0.90
C GLY A 2 -1.66 19.91 -0.15
N ILE A 3 -0.56 19.16 -0.21
CA ILE A 3 0.55 19.40 -1.14
C ILE A 3 0.08 19.36 -2.61
N LEU A 4 -0.80 18.43 -2.95
CA LEU A 4 -1.31 18.30 -4.32
C LEU A 4 -2.16 19.49 -4.77
N LYS A 5 -2.83 20.18 -3.84
CA LYS A 5 -3.60 21.39 -4.15
C LYS A 5 -2.72 22.57 -4.62
N GLU A 6 -1.46 22.56 -4.26
CA GLU A 6 -0.50 23.58 -4.71
C GLU A 6 -0.05 23.36 -6.16
N ILE A 7 -0.12 22.10 -6.64
CA ILE A 7 0.35 21.69 -7.96
C ILE A 7 -0.81 21.57 -8.96
N TYR A 8 -1.96 21.07 -8.49
CA TYR A 8 -3.13 20.79 -9.31
C TYR A 8 -4.23 21.84 -9.06
N GLY A 9 -4.94 22.24 -10.11
CA GLY A 9 -6.02 23.23 -10.01
C GLY A 9 -7.20 22.74 -9.18
N GLN A 10 -7.48 21.43 -9.18
CA GLN A 10 -8.46 20.80 -8.32
C GLN A 10 -8.02 19.40 -7.91
N VAL A 11 -8.15 19.11 -6.62
CA VAL A 11 -7.96 17.78 -6.04
C VAL A 11 -9.31 17.29 -5.51
N LEU A 12 -9.85 16.26 -6.18
CA LEU A 12 -11.04 15.55 -5.70
C LEU A 12 -10.62 14.54 -4.65
N THR A 13 -11.29 14.54 -3.51
CA THR A 13 -11.07 13.57 -2.43
C THR A 13 -12.40 13.25 -1.74
N ASN A 14 -12.57 12.03 -1.30
CA ASN A 14 -13.72 11.65 -0.51
C ASN A 14 -13.55 12.10 0.95
N PRO A 15 -14.65 12.47 1.65
CA PRO A 15 -14.61 12.74 3.08
C PRO A 15 -14.17 11.51 3.88
N SER A 16 -13.58 11.74 5.06
CA SER A 16 -13.22 10.68 6.00
C SER A 16 -14.39 9.71 6.24
N GLY A 17 -14.14 8.42 6.14
CA GLY A 17 -15.15 7.36 6.29
C GLY A 17 -16.04 7.11 5.04
N ALA A 18 -15.95 7.92 3.98
CA ALA A 18 -16.70 7.71 2.74
C ALA A 18 -15.90 6.88 1.72
N ASN A 19 -15.30 5.78 2.15
CA ASN A 19 -14.39 4.93 1.38
C ASN A 19 -15.05 3.72 0.69
N MET A 20 -16.35 3.55 0.88
CA MET A 20 -17.14 2.52 0.18
C MET A 20 -17.72 3.05 -1.14
N ILE A 21 -18.26 2.16 -1.97
CA ILE A 21 -18.82 2.47 -3.30
C ILE A 21 -19.77 3.67 -3.28
N THR A 22 -20.70 3.74 -2.33
CA THR A 22 -21.67 4.84 -2.21
C THR A 22 -20.99 6.18 -1.94
N GLY A 23 -19.99 6.21 -1.07
CA GLY A 23 -19.21 7.41 -0.76
C GLY A 23 -18.39 7.89 -1.95
N ILE A 24 -17.72 6.97 -2.64
CA ILE A 24 -16.97 7.28 -3.87
C ILE A 24 -17.89 7.80 -4.97
N THR A 25 -19.04 7.14 -5.21
CA THR A 25 -20.04 7.59 -6.18
C THR A 25 -20.52 9.01 -5.87
N THR A 26 -20.88 9.27 -4.60
CA THR A 26 -21.31 10.61 -4.17
C THR A 26 -20.23 11.66 -4.39
N THR A 27 -18.98 11.31 -4.12
CA THR A 27 -17.81 12.18 -4.33
C THR A 27 -17.69 12.60 -5.80
N PHE A 28 -17.86 11.68 -6.75
CA PHE A 28 -17.85 12.02 -8.17
C PHE A 28 -19.09 12.81 -8.62
N LEU A 29 -20.27 12.46 -8.14
CA LEU A 29 -21.52 13.18 -8.49
C LEU A 29 -21.52 14.63 -8.01
N THR A 30 -20.88 14.92 -6.90
CA THR A 30 -20.77 16.27 -6.34
C THR A 30 -19.52 17.03 -6.79
N ALA A 31 -18.65 16.37 -7.54
CA ALA A 31 -17.41 16.96 -8.02
C ALA A 31 -17.66 18.17 -8.92
N LYS A 32 -16.92 19.24 -8.65
CA LYS A 32 -16.87 20.41 -9.54
C LYS A 32 -15.57 20.32 -10.34
N SER A 33 -15.69 20.32 -11.66
CA SER A 33 -14.50 20.36 -12.51
C SER A 33 -13.97 21.79 -12.62
N SER A 34 -12.66 21.96 -12.44
CA SER A 34 -12.02 23.23 -12.82
C SER A 34 -11.94 23.31 -14.33
N LYS A 35 -12.34 24.45 -14.88
CA LYS A 35 -12.21 24.74 -16.30
C LYS A 35 -10.76 25.08 -16.72
N THR A 36 -9.93 25.43 -15.75
CA THR A 36 -8.54 25.82 -15.94
C THR A 36 -7.66 24.99 -15.00
N GLY A 37 -6.69 24.29 -15.56
CA GLY A 37 -5.73 23.49 -14.79
C GLY A 37 -5.99 21.98 -14.86
N LYS A 38 -5.05 21.22 -14.28
CA LYS A 38 -5.12 19.76 -14.21
C LYS A 38 -5.97 19.37 -13.00
N ASN A 39 -6.93 18.48 -13.20
CA ASN A 39 -7.70 17.86 -12.13
C ASN A 39 -7.06 16.52 -11.74
N ILE A 40 -7.06 16.22 -10.45
CA ILE A 40 -6.61 14.93 -9.93
C ILE A 40 -7.62 14.42 -8.90
N ALA A 41 -7.86 13.11 -8.86
CA ALA A 41 -8.61 12.46 -7.80
C ALA A 41 -7.65 11.66 -6.92
N VAL A 42 -7.75 11.85 -5.60
CA VAL A 42 -7.04 11.08 -4.58
C VAL A 42 -8.08 10.53 -3.61
N LEU A 43 -8.33 9.24 -3.73
CA LEU A 43 -9.42 8.57 -3.05
C LEU A 43 -8.89 7.55 -2.05
N GLU A 44 -9.43 7.56 -0.86
CA GLU A 44 -9.31 6.47 0.10
C GLU A 44 -10.41 5.45 -0.21
N ILE A 45 -10.05 4.20 -0.40
CA ILE A 45 -10.97 3.15 -0.84
C ILE A 45 -10.83 1.95 0.10
N ASP A 46 -11.97 1.47 0.58
CA ASP A 46 -12.08 0.23 1.34
C ASP A 46 -11.71 -0.98 0.46
N GLU A 47 -11.00 -1.95 0.98
CA GLU A 47 -10.44 -3.09 0.26
C GLU A 47 -11.50 -3.93 -0.45
N ALA A 48 -12.66 -4.13 0.19
CA ALA A 48 -13.75 -4.88 -0.41
C ALA A 48 -14.44 -4.12 -1.56
N SER A 49 -14.41 -2.79 -1.50
CA SER A 49 -14.99 -1.91 -2.52
C SER A 49 -14.08 -1.72 -3.73
N LEU A 50 -12.77 -1.91 -3.56
CA LEU A 50 -11.74 -1.58 -4.55
C LEU A 50 -11.97 -2.30 -5.89
N SER A 51 -12.27 -3.61 -5.84
CA SER A 51 -12.49 -4.41 -7.05
C SER A 51 -13.67 -3.90 -7.89
N HIS A 52 -14.78 -3.51 -7.24
CA HIS A 52 -15.95 -2.94 -7.93
C HIS A 52 -15.64 -1.55 -8.49
N ILE A 53 -14.89 -0.73 -7.77
CA ILE A 53 -14.52 0.60 -8.23
C ILE A 53 -13.65 0.51 -9.48
N CYS A 54 -12.74 -0.45 -9.55
CA CYS A 54 -11.90 -0.68 -10.73
C CYS A 54 -12.67 -1.13 -11.98
N ASP A 55 -13.92 -1.59 -11.84
CA ASP A 55 -14.79 -1.87 -12.99
C ASP A 55 -15.25 -0.60 -13.71
N TYR A 56 -15.25 0.56 -13.04
CA TYR A 56 -15.72 1.85 -13.55
C TYR A 56 -14.64 2.91 -13.65
N ILE A 57 -13.62 2.83 -12.82
CA ILE A 57 -12.54 3.82 -12.73
C ILE A 57 -11.21 3.11 -12.94
N GLN A 58 -10.39 3.65 -13.82
CA GLN A 58 -9.04 3.16 -14.04
C GLN A 58 -8.03 4.14 -13.43
N PRO A 59 -7.57 3.90 -12.19
CA PRO A 59 -6.57 4.74 -11.57
C PRO A 59 -5.23 4.63 -12.30
N SER A 60 -4.44 5.68 -12.29
CA SER A 60 -3.06 5.65 -12.79
C SER A 60 -2.06 5.17 -11.73
N LEU A 61 -2.44 5.23 -10.46
CA LEU A 61 -1.60 4.87 -9.33
C LEU A 61 -2.45 4.23 -8.21
N PHE A 62 -2.00 3.09 -7.74
CA PHE A 62 -2.41 2.51 -6.46
C PHE A 62 -1.34 2.79 -5.40
N VAL A 63 -1.74 3.20 -4.21
CA VAL A 63 -0.85 3.36 -3.05
C VAL A 63 -1.35 2.45 -1.94
N ILE A 64 -0.56 1.45 -1.59
CA ILE A 64 -0.88 0.49 -0.53
C ILE A 64 0.09 0.74 0.62
N THR A 65 -0.42 1.21 1.73
CA THR A 65 0.39 1.60 2.89
C THR A 65 0.72 0.40 3.78
N ASN A 66 -0.30 -0.20 4.38
CA ASN A 66 -0.18 -1.36 5.25
C ASN A 66 -1.48 -2.14 5.30
N ILE A 67 -1.39 -3.43 5.64
CA ILE A 67 -2.51 -4.29 5.99
C ILE A 67 -2.20 -4.85 7.38
N PHE A 68 -3.04 -4.52 8.36
CA PHE A 68 -2.90 -4.94 9.76
C PHE A 68 -4.03 -5.86 10.20
N ARG A 69 -3.84 -6.54 11.33
CA ARG A 69 -4.84 -7.46 11.92
C ARG A 69 -6.19 -6.84 12.25
N ASP A 70 -6.26 -5.53 12.43
CA ASP A 70 -7.53 -4.82 12.67
C ASP A 70 -8.56 -5.06 11.54
N GLN A 71 -8.09 -5.45 10.35
CA GLN A 71 -8.95 -5.83 9.22
C GLN A 71 -9.55 -7.24 9.36
N MET A 72 -9.03 -8.08 10.28
CA MET A 72 -9.47 -9.49 10.42
C MET A 72 -10.92 -9.63 10.87
N ASP A 73 -11.42 -8.72 11.70
CA ASP A 73 -12.82 -8.74 12.16
C ASP A 73 -13.82 -8.58 10.99
N ARG A 74 -13.39 -7.94 9.89
CA ARG A 74 -14.23 -7.68 8.72
C ARG A 74 -14.03 -8.67 7.58
N TYR A 75 -12.81 -9.12 7.34
CA TYR A 75 -12.43 -9.85 6.11
C TYR A 75 -11.72 -11.18 6.39
N GLY A 76 -11.54 -11.57 7.64
CA GLY A 76 -10.85 -12.80 8.02
C GLY A 76 -9.33 -12.64 8.02
N GLU A 77 -8.62 -13.54 7.36
CA GLU A 77 -7.16 -13.54 7.38
C GLU A 77 -6.55 -12.42 6.53
N ILE A 78 -5.38 -11.93 6.92
CA ILE A 78 -4.62 -10.87 6.25
C ILE A 78 -4.37 -11.18 4.77
N TYR A 79 -4.15 -12.45 4.44
CA TYR A 79 -3.94 -12.90 3.07
C TYR A 79 -5.21 -12.81 2.22
N THR A 80 -6.39 -12.91 2.82
CA THR A 80 -7.68 -12.69 2.12
C THR A 80 -7.77 -11.23 1.66
N THR A 81 -7.53 -10.28 2.58
CA THR A 81 -7.50 -8.85 2.27
C THR A 81 -6.43 -8.53 1.22
N TYR A 82 -5.23 -9.07 1.39
CA TYR A 82 -4.14 -8.91 0.43
C TYR A 82 -4.53 -9.39 -0.98
N ASN A 83 -5.10 -10.59 -1.09
CA ASN A 83 -5.53 -11.14 -2.38
C ASN A 83 -6.66 -10.31 -3.01
N MET A 84 -7.63 -9.83 -2.24
CA MET A 84 -8.69 -8.93 -2.72
C MET A 84 -8.10 -7.66 -3.36
N ILE A 85 -7.09 -7.06 -2.73
CA ILE A 85 -6.39 -5.90 -3.26
C ILE A 85 -5.65 -6.25 -4.56
N LEU A 86 -4.90 -7.37 -4.59
CA LEU A 86 -4.19 -7.79 -5.80
C LEU A 86 -5.13 -8.09 -6.96
N ASP A 87 -6.29 -8.71 -6.70
CA ASP A 87 -7.30 -9.00 -7.73
C ASP A 87 -7.88 -7.71 -8.32
N ALA A 88 -8.10 -6.69 -7.48
CA ALA A 88 -8.52 -5.38 -7.96
C ALA A 88 -7.43 -4.69 -8.81
N ILE A 89 -6.18 -4.73 -8.38
CA ILE A 89 -5.03 -4.17 -9.11
C ILE A 89 -4.87 -4.82 -10.49
N ARG A 90 -5.03 -6.14 -10.58
CA ARG A 90 -4.94 -6.89 -11.86
C ARG A 90 -5.96 -6.45 -12.90
N LYS A 91 -7.08 -5.84 -12.50
CA LYS A 91 -8.07 -5.26 -13.44
C LYS A 91 -7.54 -4.03 -14.17
N VAL A 92 -6.51 -3.37 -13.63
CA VAL A 92 -5.92 -2.15 -14.22
C VAL A 92 -4.39 -2.34 -14.39
N PRO A 93 -3.96 -3.22 -15.32
CA PRO A 93 -2.56 -3.64 -15.44
C PRO A 93 -1.59 -2.54 -15.85
N THR A 94 -2.10 -1.42 -16.36
CA THR A 94 -1.29 -0.25 -16.76
C THR A 94 -0.99 0.71 -15.61
N ALA A 95 -1.70 0.58 -14.48
CA ALA A 95 -1.47 1.43 -13.32
C ALA A 95 -0.15 1.08 -12.63
N THR A 96 0.56 2.09 -12.15
CA THR A 96 1.68 1.90 -11.24
C THR A 96 1.17 1.52 -9.86
N VAL A 97 1.88 0.63 -9.17
CA VAL A 97 1.55 0.23 -7.79
C VAL A 97 2.69 0.63 -6.88
N LEU A 98 2.41 1.52 -5.95
CA LEU A 98 3.35 1.97 -4.91
C LEU A 98 3.06 1.22 -3.62
N LEU A 99 4.01 0.40 -3.18
CA LEU A 99 3.89 -0.49 -2.03
C LEU A 99 4.84 -0.08 -0.91
N ASN A 100 4.44 -0.36 0.33
CA ASN A 100 5.34 -0.24 1.46
C ASN A 100 6.38 -1.37 1.43
N GLY A 101 7.61 -1.06 1.03
CA GLY A 101 8.72 -2.02 0.96
C GLY A 101 9.17 -2.54 2.33
N ASP A 102 8.84 -1.84 3.42
CA ASP A 102 9.15 -2.26 4.79
C ASP A 102 8.30 -3.44 5.27
N SER A 103 7.19 -3.75 4.56
CA SER A 103 6.34 -4.91 4.87
C SER A 103 6.72 -6.13 4.03
N PRO A 104 7.11 -7.26 4.65
CA PRO A 104 7.37 -8.51 3.92
C PRO A 104 6.17 -9.03 3.14
N LEU A 105 4.94 -8.66 3.52
CA LEU A 105 3.72 -9.04 2.83
C LEU A 105 3.71 -8.59 1.36
N PHE A 106 4.35 -7.46 1.06
CA PHE A 106 4.40 -6.89 -0.29
C PHE A 106 5.66 -7.30 -1.08
N TYR A 107 6.41 -8.27 -0.60
CA TYR A 107 7.57 -8.78 -1.32
C TYR A 107 7.15 -9.50 -2.60
N LYS A 108 7.64 -9.03 -3.75
CA LYS A 108 7.39 -9.61 -5.08
C LYS A 108 5.91 -9.97 -5.33
N PRO A 109 4.97 -9.02 -5.28
CA PRO A 109 3.56 -9.31 -5.49
C PRO A 109 3.32 -9.92 -6.87
N ALA A 110 2.43 -10.93 -6.96
CA ALA A 110 2.09 -11.61 -8.21
C ALA A 110 1.11 -10.76 -9.05
N ILE A 111 1.56 -9.61 -9.54
CA ILE A 111 0.79 -8.68 -10.41
C ILE A 111 1.58 -8.32 -11.66
N PRO A 112 0.92 -8.02 -12.79
CA PRO A 112 1.58 -7.59 -14.02
C PRO A 112 2.01 -6.13 -14.04
N ASN A 113 1.58 -5.35 -13.06
CA ASN A 113 1.75 -3.91 -12.97
C ASN A 113 3.20 -3.49 -12.71
N PRO A 114 3.62 -2.30 -13.16
CA PRO A 114 4.83 -1.67 -12.66
C PRO A 114 4.73 -1.46 -11.15
N VAL A 115 5.73 -1.96 -10.39
CA VAL A 115 5.77 -1.84 -8.93
C VAL A 115 6.90 -0.90 -8.55
N GLN A 116 6.61 -0.01 -7.60
CA GLN A 116 7.56 0.86 -6.92
C GLN A 116 7.41 0.67 -5.41
N TYR A 117 8.49 0.93 -4.67
CA TYR A 117 8.51 0.76 -3.22
C TYR A 117 8.87 2.05 -2.50
N PHE A 118 8.14 2.32 -1.43
CA PHE A 118 8.52 3.35 -0.45
C PHE A 118 8.83 2.70 0.90
N GLY A 119 9.58 3.39 1.74
CA GLY A 119 9.88 2.91 3.10
C GLY A 119 10.87 3.82 3.82
N PHE A 120 11.22 3.42 5.04
CA PHE A 120 12.17 4.14 5.86
C PHE A 120 13.62 3.74 5.52
N ASP A 121 14.48 4.73 5.31
CA ASP A 121 15.91 4.54 5.08
C ASP A 121 16.72 5.28 6.16
N LEU A 122 16.47 4.87 7.40
CA LEU A 122 17.12 5.36 8.59
C LEU A 122 18.35 4.51 8.93
N GLU A 123 19.11 4.92 9.93
CA GLU A 123 20.30 4.19 10.41
C GLU A 123 19.94 2.75 10.80
N LYS A 124 20.69 1.82 10.25
CA LYS A 124 20.56 0.38 10.50
C LYS A 124 21.43 -0.04 11.65
N GLY A 125 20.90 -0.94 12.47
CA GLY A 125 21.63 -1.58 13.55
C GLY A 125 21.91 -3.05 13.25
N PRO A 126 22.47 -3.78 14.24
CA PRO A 126 22.61 -5.24 14.14
C PRO A 126 21.24 -5.90 13.98
N ALA A 127 21.15 -6.87 13.05
CA ALA A 127 19.92 -7.57 12.75
C ALA A 127 19.37 -8.32 13.98
N LYS A 128 18.09 -8.09 14.31
CA LYS A 128 17.36 -8.73 15.43
C LYS A 128 16.24 -9.58 14.89
N LEU A 129 15.84 -10.61 15.63
CA LEU A 129 14.70 -11.44 15.29
C LEU A 129 13.40 -10.59 15.25
N ALA A 130 12.49 -10.99 14.35
CA ALA A 130 11.14 -10.43 14.29
C ALA A 130 10.41 -10.53 15.63
N HIS A 131 9.53 -9.57 15.90
CA HIS A 131 8.63 -9.63 17.07
C HIS A 131 7.51 -10.65 16.83
N TYR A 132 7.29 -11.57 17.77
CA TYR A 132 6.35 -12.68 17.61
C TYR A 132 4.87 -12.27 17.65
N ASP A 133 4.56 -11.13 18.21
CA ASP A 133 3.17 -10.66 18.40
C ASP A 133 2.64 -9.82 17.25
N THR A 134 3.38 -9.74 16.14
CA THR A 134 3.03 -8.88 15.00
C THR A 134 3.19 -9.61 13.67
N GLU A 135 2.68 -9.02 12.59
CA GLU A 135 2.86 -9.52 11.24
C GLU A 135 4.34 -9.43 10.77
N GLY A 136 4.67 -10.04 9.64
CA GLY A 136 6.03 -9.96 9.08
C GLY A 136 7.07 -10.82 9.81
N ILE A 137 6.63 -11.90 10.46
CA ILE A 137 7.53 -12.81 11.18
C ILE A 137 8.27 -13.73 10.22
N LEU A 138 7.55 -14.27 9.22
CA LEU A 138 8.03 -15.32 8.34
C LEU A 138 8.47 -14.78 6.98
N CYS A 139 9.54 -15.36 6.49
CA CYS A 139 10.02 -15.09 5.14
C CYS A 139 8.98 -15.54 4.09
N PRO A 140 8.61 -14.67 3.13
CA PRO A 140 7.65 -15.02 2.08
C PRO A 140 8.15 -16.14 1.15
N ASP A 141 9.46 -16.32 0.99
CA ASP A 141 10.03 -17.33 0.11
C ASP A 141 10.21 -18.70 0.79
N CYS A 142 10.70 -18.75 2.04
CA CYS A 142 11.10 -20.02 2.68
C CYS A 142 10.52 -20.26 4.07
N GLN A 143 9.65 -19.38 4.56
CA GLN A 143 8.95 -19.48 5.85
C GLN A 143 9.87 -19.50 7.09
N SER A 144 11.16 -19.21 6.95
CA SER A 144 12.06 -19.02 8.09
C SER A 144 11.77 -17.69 8.78
N ILE A 145 12.11 -17.59 10.05
CA ILE A 145 11.93 -16.34 10.82
C ILE A 145 12.83 -15.26 10.25
N LEU A 146 12.26 -14.10 9.97
CA LEU A 146 12.99 -12.92 9.50
C LEU A 146 13.78 -12.26 10.62
N LYS A 147 14.84 -11.56 10.23
CA LYS A 147 15.56 -10.59 11.05
C LYS A 147 15.42 -9.19 10.47
N TYR A 148 15.54 -8.18 11.31
CA TYR A 148 15.40 -6.78 10.95
C TYR A 148 16.66 -6.00 11.36
N GLU A 149 17.30 -5.35 10.39
CA GLU A 149 18.40 -4.39 10.61
C GLU A 149 17.86 -3.00 11.02
N LEU A 150 16.66 -2.68 10.56
CA LEU A 150 15.88 -1.52 10.96
C LEU A 150 14.46 -2.00 11.21
N ASN A 151 13.90 -1.70 12.36
CA ASN A 151 12.49 -1.95 12.68
C ASN A 151 11.88 -0.66 13.20
N THR A 152 10.96 -0.08 12.45
CA THR A 152 10.34 1.21 12.77
C THR A 152 9.07 1.07 13.59
N TYR A 153 8.25 0.06 13.28
CA TYR A 153 7.01 -0.23 13.98
C TYR A 153 6.61 -1.69 13.72
N ALA A 154 6.24 -2.42 14.76
CA ALA A 154 5.91 -3.84 14.64
C ALA A 154 7.03 -4.60 13.90
N ASN A 155 6.73 -5.31 12.80
CA ASN A 155 7.72 -5.91 11.91
C ASN A 155 7.70 -5.20 10.54
N LEU A 156 7.86 -3.87 10.55
CA LEU A 156 8.05 -3.04 9.37
C LEU A 156 9.46 -2.45 9.37
N GLY A 157 10.20 -2.66 8.29
CA GLY A 157 11.54 -2.11 8.17
C GLY A 157 12.46 -2.87 7.24
N ALA A 158 13.77 -2.76 7.47
CA ALA A 158 14.78 -3.45 6.67
C ALA A 158 14.93 -4.90 7.12
N TYR A 159 14.10 -5.78 6.57
CA TYR A 159 14.15 -7.22 6.86
C TYR A 159 15.15 -7.96 5.99
N ILE A 160 15.65 -9.08 6.53
CA ILE A 160 16.50 -10.05 5.86
C ILE A 160 16.19 -11.47 6.33
N CYS A 161 16.25 -12.43 5.42
CA CYS A 161 16.22 -13.85 5.71
C CYS A 161 17.61 -14.45 5.57
N GLU A 162 18.19 -14.91 6.66
CA GLU A 162 19.54 -15.54 6.63
C GLU A 162 19.52 -16.92 5.95
N ASN A 163 18.35 -17.57 5.84
CA ASN A 163 18.26 -18.89 5.25
C ASN A 163 18.25 -18.87 3.71
N CYS A 164 17.50 -17.97 3.07
CA CYS A 164 17.39 -17.93 1.61
C CYS A 164 17.89 -16.65 0.96
N GLY A 165 18.32 -15.66 1.75
CA GLY A 165 18.80 -14.37 1.25
C GLY A 165 17.68 -13.40 0.82
N CYS A 166 16.40 -13.74 1.03
CA CYS A 166 15.29 -12.81 0.83
C CYS A 166 15.50 -11.56 1.69
N LYS A 167 15.34 -10.39 1.12
CA LYS A 167 15.50 -9.12 1.81
C LYS A 167 14.52 -8.08 1.29
N ARG A 168 14.35 -7.01 2.07
CA ARG A 168 13.57 -5.84 1.67
C ARG A 168 13.94 -5.41 0.24
N PRO A 169 12.95 -5.14 -0.64
CA PRO A 169 13.23 -4.57 -1.97
C PRO A 169 13.96 -3.23 -1.88
N ASP A 170 14.65 -2.87 -2.94
CA ASP A 170 15.21 -1.53 -3.06
C ASP A 170 14.07 -0.49 -3.09
N LEU A 171 14.26 0.61 -2.37
CA LEU A 171 13.25 1.66 -2.26
C LEU A 171 13.42 2.70 -3.36
N ASP A 172 12.35 2.98 -4.09
CA ASP A 172 12.27 4.08 -5.05
C ASP A 172 12.06 5.43 -4.32
N TYR A 173 11.31 5.41 -3.22
CA TYR A 173 11.04 6.56 -2.38
C TYR A 173 11.47 6.28 -0.95
N ARG A 174 12.34 7.14 -0.42
CA ARG A 174 12.98 6.93 0.88
C ARG A 174 12.61 8.05 1.85
N LEU A 175 12.19 7.66 3.05
CA LEU A 175 12.05 8.56 4.18
C LEU A 175 13.31 8.47 5.04
N THR A 176 14.13 9.52 5.01
CA THR A 176 15.46 9.56 5.63
C THR A 176 15.49 10.32 6.96
N GLU A 177 14.42 11.05 7.26
CA GLU A 177 14.27 11.82 8.52
C GLU A 177 12.83 11.67 9.03
N LEU A 178 12.66 11.72 10.36
CA LEU A 178 11.37 11.67 11.05
C LEU A 178 11.07 12.99 11.74
#